data_b576d06e193111488eaf412a1d1ffa9e
#
_entry.id   b576d06e193111488eaf412a1d1ffa9e
#
_cell.length_a   1.000
_cell.length_b   1.000
_cell.length_c   1.000
_cell.angle_alpha   90.00
_cell.angle_beta   90.00
_cell.angle_gamma   90.00
#
_symmetry.space_group_name_H-M   'P 1'
#
loop_
_entity.id
_entity.type
_entity.pdbx_description
1 polymer ?
#
loop_
_entity_poly.entity_id
_entity_poly.type
_entity_poly.pdbx_seq_one_letter_code
_entity_poly.pdbx_strand_id
1 'polypeptide(L)'
;MSERIDFDVNDEDLRREFLCDVLPRAIASLESHTQSRWGGMSAQQMVEHLTWAFDLSTGTRQVECPYAEDKRARLKAFLYDNRPSPQDFMNPALVGGLPPLEHPALPEARAALLASVRRFLDPPDEGTDVRHMHPIFGPLDRDEWSRTHFKHGFHHLSQFGLVARRDDERAP
;
A
#
# COMPACT_ATOMS: atom_id res chain seq x y z
N MET A 1 -21.19 1.19 0.53
CA MET A 1 -20.92 2.57 1.03
C MET A 1 -19.48 2.60 1.52
N SER A 2 -18.66 3.59 1.10
CA SER A 2 -17.23 3.67 1.50
C SER A 2 -17.12 3.94 3.01
N GLU A 3 -16.21 3.20 3.69
CA GLU A 3 -15.88 3.49 5.09
C GLU A 3 -15.16 4.84 5.19
N ARG A 4 -15.57 5.71 6.10
CA ARG A 4 -14.96 7.03 6.32
C ARG A 4 -13.88 6.91 7.37
N ILE A 5 -12.64 7.23 6.98
CA ILE A 5 -11.48 7.17 7.87
C ILE A 5 -10.76 8.51 7.96
N ASP A 6 -10.11 8.76 9.08
CA ASP A 6 -9.16 9.85 9.22
C ASP A 6 -7.88 9.53 8.44
N PHE A 7 -7.21 10.56 7.95
CA PHE A 7 -5.99 10.40 7.18
C PHE A 7 -4.90 11.32 7.73
N ASP A 8 -4.06 10.77 8.61
CA ASP A 8 -2.84 11.41 9.09
C ASP A 8 -1.68 10.42 9.03
N VAL A 9 -0.77 10.63 8.09
CA VAL A 9 0.39 9.78 7.89
C VAL A 9 1.40 9.86 9.04
N ASN A 10 1.32 10.88 9.88
CA ASN A 10 2.21 11.08 11.02
C ASN A 10 1.66 10.50 12.34
N ASP A 11 0.39 10.10 12.36
CA ASP A 11 -0.22 9.38 13.47
C ASP A 11 0.08 7.87 13.37
N GLU A 12 0.93 7.37 14.27
CA GLU A 12 1.36 5.97 14.28
C GLU A 12 0.21 5.03 14.66
N ASP A 13 -0.63 5.43 15.63
CA ASP A 13 -1.77 4.61 16.07
C ASP A 13 -2.80 4.49 14.95
N LEU A 14 -3.06 5.57 14.23
CA LEU A 14 -3.94 5.57 13.07
C LEU A 14 -3.42 4.67 11.94
N ARG A 15 -2.11 4.72 11.65
CA ARG A 15 -1.50 3.82 10.65
C ARG A 15 -1.61 2.36 11.08
N ARG A 16 -1.39 2.08 12.36
CA ARG A 16 -1.52 0.74 12.91
C ARG A 16 -2.96 0.23 12.85
N GLU A 17 -3.94 1.04 13.27
CA GLU A 17 -5.36 0.73 13.15
C GLU A 17 -5.76 0.43 11.70
N PHE A 18 -5.29 1.27 10.77
CA PHE A 18 -5.54 1.06 9.34
C PHE A 18 -5.06 -0.30 8.86
N LEU A 19 -3.83 -0.69 9.20
CA LEU A 19 -3.22 -1.94 8.75
C LEU A 19 -3.81 -3.17 9.47
N CYS A 20 -4.16 -3.05 10.77
CA CYS A 20 -4.69 -4.16 11.55
C CYS A 20 -6.18 -4.43 11.32
N ASP A 21 -6.98 -3.39 11.05
CA ASP A 21 -8.44 -3.46 11.08
C ASP A 21 -9.10 -2.97 9.79
N VAL A 22 -8.80 -1.73 9.34
CA VAL A 22 -9.47 -1.14 8.18
C VAL A 22 -9.14 -1.90 6.90
N LEU A 23 -7.85 -2.12 6.61
CA LEU A 23 -7.41 -2.82 5.41
C LEU A 23 -7.98 -4.25 5.33
N PRO A 24 -7.89 -5.10 6.37
CA PRO A 24 -8.48 -6.44 6.34
C PRO A 24 -9.99 -6.43 6.11
N ARG A 25 -10.75 -5.55 6.79
CA ARG A 25 -12.20 -5.46 6.58
C ARG A 25 -12.57 -5.01 5.17
N ALA A 26 -11.89 -3.98 4.67
CA ALA A 26 -12.12 -3.47 3.33
C ALA A 26 -11.83 -4.53 2.26
N ILE A 27 -10.71 -5.25 2.39
CA ILE A 27 -10.35 -6.34 1.48
C ILE A 27 -11.34 -7.52 1.58
N ALA A 28 -11.87 -7.82 2.77
CA ALA A 28 -12.88 -8.87 2.95
C ALA A 28 -14.19 -8.54 2.21
N SER A 29 -14.56 -7.27 2.11
CA SER A 29 -15.78 -6.82 1.40
C SER A 29 -15.61 -6.67 -0.11
N LEU A 30 -14.38 -6.74 -0.64
CA LEU A 30 -14.09 -6.59 -2.07
C LEU A 30 -14.61 -7.82 -2.84
N GLU A 31 -15.33 -7.63 -3.91
CA GLU A 31 -15.82 -8.71 -4.76
C GLU A 31 -15.04 -8.77 -6.10
N SER A 32 -14.97 -9.94 -6.72
CA SER A 32 -14.19 -10.14 -7.95
C SER A 32 -14.65 -9.26 -9.11
N HIS A 33 -15.92 -8.88 -9.12
CA HIS A 33 -16.53 -8.01 -10.14
C HIS A 33 -16.52 -6.52 -9.76
N THR A 34 -15.99 -6.15 -8.57
CA THR A 34 -15.89 -4.76 -8.17
C THR A 34 -15.01 -3.99 -9.15
N GLN A 35 -15.56 -2.93 -9.75
CA GLN A 35 -14.85 -2.09 -10.69
C GLN A 35 -14.07 -0.98 -9.98
N SER A 36 -12.88 -0.69 -10.46
CA SER A 36 -12.11 0.47 -10.00
C SER A 36 -12.78 1.77 -10.47
N ARG A 37 -12.76 2.81 -9.65
CA ARG A 37 -13.26 4.16 -9.98
C ARG A 37 -12.35 4.91 -10.96
N TRP A 38 -11.08 4.54 -11.00
CA TRP A 38 -10.07 5.04 -11.93
C TRP A 38 -9.00 3.97 -12.16
N GLY A 39 -8.20 4.13 -13.24
CA GLY A 39 -7.20 3.15 -13.63
C GLY A 39 -7.82 1.87 -14.22
N GLY A 40 -6.99 0.85 -14.42
CA GLY A 40 -7.38 -0.38 -15.12
C GLY A 40 -7.19 -1.68 -14.35
N MET A 41 -6.89 -1.62 -13.05
CA MET A 41 -6.72 -2.84 -12.24
C MET A 41 -8.06 -3.55 -12.01
N SER A 42 -8.05 -4.88 -12.09
CA SER A 42 -9.11 -5.71 -11.51
C SER A 42 -8.97 -5.78 -9.98
N ALA A 43 -10.02 -6.24 -9.30
CA ALA A 43 -10.00 -6.44 -7.86
C ALA A 43 -8.84 -7.35 -7.42
N GLN A 44 -8.62 -8.47 -8.11
CA GLN A 44 -7.53 -9.39 -7.80
C GLN A 44 -6.16 -8.79 -8.08
N GLN A 45 -5.99 -8.07 -9.20
CA GLN A 45 -4.73 -7.37 -9.49
C GLN A 45 -4.36 -6.36 -8.40
N MET A 46 -5.33 -5.63 -7.88
CA MET A 46 -5.09 -4.68 -6.78
C MET A 46 -4.64 -5.40 -5.51
N VAL A 47 -5.28 -6.50 -5.14
CA VAL A 47 -4.91 -7.29 -3.95
C VAL A 47 -3.50 -7.86 -4.10
N GLU A 48 -3.15 -8.42 -5.24
CA GLU A 48 -1.80 -8.95 -5.51
C GLU A 48 -0.75 -7.85 -5.59
N HIS A 49 -1.12 -6.66 -6.09
CA HIS A 49 -0.25 -5.49 -6.09
C HIS A 49 0.07 -4.99 -4.66
N LEU A 50 -0.92 -4.99 -3.76
CA LEU A 50 -0.68 -4.69 -2.34
C LEU A 50 0.20 -5.78 -1.70
N THR A 51 -0.04 -7.06 -2.00
CA THR A 51 0.80 -8.17 -1.51
C THR A 51 2.24 -7.97 -1.91
N TRP A 52 2.50 -7.64 -3.17
CA TRP A 52 3.83 -7.35 -3.69
C TRP A 52 4.54 -6.25 -2.89
N ALA A 53 3.84 -5.16 -2.55
CA ALA A 53 4.41 -4.07 -1.75
C ALA A 53 4.76 -4.51 -0.32
N PHE A 54 3.89 -5.30 0.34
CA PHE A 54 4.17 -5.86 1.65
C PHE A 54 5.34 -6.84 1.62
N ASP A 55 5.46 -7.66 0.59
CA ASP A 55 6.56 -8.60 0.42
C ASP A 55 7.92 -7.88 0.22
N LEU A 56 7.92 -6.69 -0.41
CA LEU A 56 9.12 -5.84 -0.46
C LEU A 56 9.51 -5.35 0.93
N SER A 57 8.55 -4.91 1.73
CA SER A 57 8.80 -4.34 3.06
C SER A 57 9.28 -5.36 4.10
N THR A 58 9.10 -6.64 3.82
CA THR A 58 9.54 -7.77 4.67
C THR A 58 10.76 -8.51 4.10
N GLY A 59 11.34 -8.01 3.00
CA GLY A 59 12.48 -8.66 2.34
C GLY A 59 12.13 -9.98 1.62
N THR A 60 10.86 -10.41 1.63
CA THR A 60 10.40 -11.61 0.92
C THR A 60 10.58 -11.46 -0.60
N ARG A 61 10.46 -10.23 -1.10
CA ARG A 61 10.81 -9.84 -2.47
C ARG A 61 11.85 -8.74 -2.47
N GLN A 62 12.56 -8.61 -3.57
CA GLN A 62 13.54 -7.56 -3.77
C GLN A 62 13.24 -6.78 -5.05
N VAL A 63 13.62 -5.50 -5.05
CA VAL A 63 13.48 -4.60 -6.19
C VAL A 63 14.66 -3.63 -6.20
N GLU A 64 14.98 -3.11 -7.37
CA GLU A 64 15.94 -2.01 -7.49
C GLU A 64 15.23 -0.66 -7.52
N CYS A 65 15.90 0.36 -7.00
CA CYS A 65 15.46 1.74 -7.13
C CYS A 65 16.34 2.44 -8.18
N PRO A 66 15.78 2.89 -9.33
CA PRO A 66 16.55 3.47 -10.41
C PRO A 66 17.03 4.92 -10.14
N TYR A 67 16.59 5.51 -9.01
CA TYR A 67 16.85 6.91 -8.72
C TYR A 67 18.13 7.10 -7.89
N ALA A 68 18.89 8.17 -8.22
CA ALA A 68 20.03 8.61 -7.43
C ALA A 68 19.61 9.06 -6.02
N GLU A 69 20.55 9.06 -5.08
CA GLU A 69 20.31 9.30 -3.66
C GLU A 69 19.64 10.65 -3.38
N ASP A 70 20.09 11.72 -4.03
CA ASP A 70 19.52 13.07 -3.89
C ASP A 70 18.06 13.12 -4.34
N LYS A 71 17.71 12.40 -5.41
CA LYS A 71 16.33 12.29 -5.89
C LYS A 71 15.49 11.46 -4.92
N ARG A 72 16.01 10.34 -4.42
CA ARG A 72 15.32 9.51 -3.42
C ARG A 72 14.99 10.31 -2.15
N ALA A 73 15.95 11.09 -1.65
CA ALA A 73 15.76 11.92 -0.47
C ALA A 73 14.62 12.94 -0.66
N ARG A 74 14.55 13.59 -1.82
CA ARG A 74 13.44 14.51 -2.16
C ARG A 74 12.09 13.82 -2.26
N LEU A 75 12.04 12.64 -2.91
CA LEU A 75 10.81 11.87 -3.05
C LEU A 75 10.33 11.33 -1.71
N LYS A 76 11.24 10.96 -0.81
CA LYS A 76 10.93 10.43 0.52
C LYS A 76 10.18 11.44 1.40
N ALA A 77 10.33 12.74 1.18
CA ALA A 77 9.55 13.78 1.88
C ALA A 77 8.02 13.58 1.74
N PHE A 78 7.58 12.96 0.64
CA PHE A 78 6.16 12.61 0.43
C PHE A 78 5.61 11.64 1.48
N LEU A 79 6.44 10.82 2.11
CA LEU A 79 6.02 9.88 3.16
C LEU A 79 5.55 10.59 4.44
N TYR A 80 5.98 11.84 4.66
CA TYR A 80 5.69 12.64 5.86
C TYR A 80 4.61 13.69 5.62
N ASP A 81 4.10 13.79 4.42
CA ASP A 81 3.13 14.76 3.95
C ASP A 81 1.73 14.13 3.91
N ASN A 82 0.71 14.81 4.44
CA ASN A 82 -0.68 14.33 4.47
C ASN A 82 -1.42 14.40 3.13
N ARG A 83 -0.73 14.65 2.03
CA ARG A 83 -1.33 14.52 0.69
C ARG A 83 -1.50 13.05 0.33
N PRO A 84 -2.66 12.63 -0.17
CA PRO A 84 -2.85 11.30 -0.72
C PRO A 84 -1.98 11.10 -1.98
N SER A 85 -1.76 9.84 -2.36
CA SER A 85 -1.06 9.52 -3.61
C SER A 85 -1.85 10.01 -4.81
N PRO A 86 -1.19 10.61 -5.84
CA PRO A 86 -1.84 10.98 -7.09
C PRO A 86 -2.47 9.77 -7.78
N GLN A 87 -3.63 9.98 -8.43
CA GLN A 87 -4.37 8.88 -9.08
C GLN A 87 -3.67 8.34 -10.33
N ASP A 88 -2.90 9.17 -11.01
CA ASP A 88 -2.19 8.89 -12.27
C ASP A 88 -0.70 8.58 -12.08
N PHE A 89 -0.27 8.34 -10.84
CA PHE A 89 1.13 8.04 -10.56
C PHE A 89 1.56 6.70 -11.16
N MET A 90 2.61 6.72 -12.00
CA MET A 90 3.21 5.52 -12.59
C MET A 90 4.41 5.05 -11.78
N ASN A 91 4.29 3.85 -11.18
CA ASN A 91 5.42 3.23 -10.49
C ASN A 91 6.46 2.75 -11.51
N PRO A 92 7.73 3.19 -11.42
CA PRO A 92 8.78 2.79 -12.37
C PRO A 92 9.01 1.27 -12.41
N ALA A 93 8.74 0.54 -11.33
CA ALA A 93 8.84 -0.91 -11.33
C ALA A 93 7.73 -1.61 -12.15
N LEU A 94 6.69 -0.88 -12.57
CA LEU A 94 5.54 -1.39 -13.32
C LEU A 94 5.42 -0.79 -14.73
N VAL A 95 6.47 -0.18 -15.24
CA VAL A 95 6.49 0.41 -16.61
C VAL A 95 6.16 -0.61 -17.69
N GLY A 96 6.45 -1.90 -17.46
CA GLY A 96 6.08 -3.01 -18.35
C GLY A 96 4.64 -3.52 -18.20
N GLY A 97 3.83 -2.90 -17.35
CA GLY A 97 2.49 -3.34 -16.96
C GLY A 97 2.47 -4.11 -15.64
N LEU A 98 1.28 -4.52 -15.22
CA LEU A 98 1.11 -5.35 -14.03
C LEU A 98 1.67 -6.75 -14.27
N PRO A 99 2.29 -7.38 -13.25
CA PRO A 99 2.68 -8.78 -13.33
C PRO A 99 1.47 -9.68 -13.62
N PRO A 100 1.69 -10.88 -14.19
CA PRO A 100 0.65 -11.90 -14.25
C PRO A 100 0.10 -12.22 -12.85
N LEU A 101 -1.18 -12.62 -12.78
CA LEU A 101 -1.77 -13.04 -11.52
C LEU A 101 -1.04 -14.28 -10.97
N GLU A 102 -0.76 -14.29 -9.68
CA GLU A 102 -0.04 -15.36 -8.98
C GLU A 102 -0.99 -16.38 -8.35
N HIS A 103 -2.25 -15.97 -8.10
CA HIS A 103 -3.25 -16.82 -7.45
C HIS A 103 -4.40 -17.17 -8.42
N PRO A 104 -5.02 -18.34 -8.24
CA PRO A 104 -6.09 -18.80 -9.13
C PRO A 104 -7.37 -17.94 -9.03
N ALA A 105 -7.64 -17.35 -7.86
CA ALA A 105 -8.79 -16.48 -7.65
C ALA A 105 -8.58 -15.48 -6.50
N LEU A 106 -9.51 -14.53 -6.39
CA LEU A 106 -9.47 -13.46 -5.38
C LEU A 106 -9.41 -13.96 -3.91
N PRO A 107 -10.08 -15.04 -3.49
CA PRO A 107 -9.98 -15.54 -2.12
C PRO A 107 -8.55 -15.93 -1.72
N GLU A 108 -7.81 -16.60 -2.60
CA GLU A 108 -6.43 -17.01 -2.37
C GLU A 108 -5.50 -15.78 -2.35
N ALA A 109 -5.70 -14.84 -3.25
CA ALA A 109 -4.97 -13.57 -3.26
C ALA A 109 -5.19 -12.77 -1.95
N ARG A 110 -6.43 -12.73 -1.43
CA ARG A 110 -6.73 -12.10 -0.12
C ARG A 110 -5.99 -12.79 1.02
N ALA A 111 -5.99 -14.12 1.05
CA ALA A 111 -5.29 -14.88 2.09
C ALA A 111 -3.80 -14.58 2.07
N ALA A 112 -3.19 -14.48 0.89
CA ALA A 112 -1.80 -14.12 0.70
C ALA A 112 -1.52 -12.68 1.19
N LEU A 113 -2.35 -11.70 0.82
CA LEU A 113 -2.22 -10.33 1.31
C LEU A 113 -2.25 -10.26 2.84
N LEU A 114 -3.26 -10.89 3.46
CA LEU A 114 -3.39 -10.87 4.93
C LEU A 114 -2.21 -11.56 5.62
N ALA A 115 -1.62 -12.58 5.02
CA ALA A 115 -0.40 -13.20 5.53
C ALA A 115 0.80 -12.25 5.44
N SER A 116 0.97 -11.53 4.33
CA SER A 116 2.05 -10.54 4.17
C SER A 116 1.88 -9.33 5.11
N VAL A 117 0.65 -8.86 5.32
CA VAL A 117 0.34 -7.81 6.31
C VAL A 117 0.74 -8.26 7.72
N ARG A 118 0.36 -9.48 8.13
CA ARG A 118 0.75 -10.02 9.45
C ARG A 118 2.27 -10.11 9.60
N ARG A 119 2.97 -10.58 8.58
CA ARG A 119 4.44 -10.65 8.59
C ARG A 119 5.08 -9.28 8.77
N PHE A 120 4.52 -8.25 8.17
CA PHE A 120 4.96 -6.88 8.37
C PHE A 120 4.67 -6.36 9.79
N LEU A 121 3.49 -6.66 10.34
CA LEU A 121 3.08 -6.21 11.67
C LEU A 121 3.81 -6.92 12.81
N ASP A 122 4.12 -8.20 12.61
CA ASP A 122 4.83 -9.06 13.58
C ASP A 122 6.05 -9.69 12.90
N PRO A 123 7.13 -8.91 12.65
CA PRO A 123 8.32 -9.42 12.01
C PRO A 123 9.06 -10.39 12.93
N PRO A 124 9.78 -11.35 12.36
CA PRO A 124 10.80 -12.08 13.12
C PRO A 124 11.81 -11.08 13.68
N ASP A 125 12.48 -11.46 14.78
CA ASP A 125 13.44 -10.60 15.49
C ASP A 125 14.70 -10.36 14.62
N GLU A 126 14.61 -9.43 13.67
CA GLU A 126 15.66 -9.11 12.69
C GLU A 126 16.57 -7.95 13.14
N GLY A 127 16.36 -7.41 14.35
CA GLY A 127 17.05 -6.20 14.83
C GLY A 127 16.42 -4.90 14.30
N THR A 128 16.81 -3.77 14.90
CA THR A 128 16.15 -2.46 14.69
C THR A 128 16.59 -1.72 13.44
N ASP A 129 17.69 -2.10 12.79
CA ASP A 129 18.29 -1.36 11.68
C ASP A 129 18.04 -1.97 10.29
N VAL A 130 17.16 -2.95 10.17
CA VAL A 130 16.87 -3.59 8.88
C VAL A 130 16.12 -2.60 7.98
N ARG A 131 16.64 -2.42 6.75
CA ARG A 131 16.04 -1.59 5.71
C ARG A 131 15.79 -2.42 4.46
N HIS A 132 14.60 -2.29 3.91
CA HIS A 132 14.22 -2.93 2.66
C HIS A 132 14.04 -1.91 1.54
N MET A 133 14.42 -2.30 0.31
CA MET A 133 14.41 -1.41 -0.84
C MET A 133 12.97 -1.15 -1.33
N HIS A 134 12.64 0.13 -1.50
CA HIS A 134 11.44 0.59 -2.18
C HIS A 134 11.79 1.10 -3.59
N PRO A 135 11.00 0.80 -4.64
CA PRO A 135 11.34 1.14 -6.03
C PRO A 135 11.45 2.65 -6.31
N ILE A 136 10.90 3.49 -5.44
CA ILE A 136 10.88 4.95 -5.60
C ILE A 136 11.73 5.65 -4.55
N PHE A 137 11.60 5.26 -3.29
CA PHE A 137 12.19 5.96 -2.16
C PHE A 137 13.57 5.42 -1.74
N GLY A 138 14.00 4.29 -2.33
CA GLY A 138 15.23 3.61 -1.93
C GLY A 138 15.05 2.82 -0.62
N PRO A 139 16.11 2.62 0.17
CA PRO A 139 16.02 1.84 1.40
C PRO A 139 15.15 2.56 2.45
N LEU A 140 14.13 1.88 2.93
CA LEU A 140 13.19 2.35 3.95
C LEU A 140 13.32 1.52 5.22
N ASP A 141 13.26 2.17 6.37
CA ASP A 141 13.05 1.53 7.65
C ASP A 141 11.57 1.18 7.88
N ARG A 142 11.27 0.57 9.03
CA ARG A 142 9.92 0.07 9.33
C ARG A 142 8.89 1.19 9.45
N ASP A 143 9.23 2.35 10.05
CA ASP A 143 8.29 3.48 10.14
C ASP A 143 8.00 4.06 8.75
N GLU A 144 9.03 4.24 7.93
CA GLU A 144 8.89 4.70 6.55
C GLU A 144 8.04 3.72 5.71
N TRP A 145 8.19 2.41 5.91
CA TRP A 145 7.33 1.40 5.28
C TRP A 145 5.89 1.43 5.80
N SER A 146 5.68 1.68 7.10
CA SER A 146 4.33 1.86 7.68
C SER A 146 3.61 3.04 7.03
N ARG A 147 4.29 4.18 6.85
CA ARG A 147 3.77 5.35 6.12
C ARG A 147 3.45 5.03 4.67
N THR A 148 4.34 4.29 4.01
CA THR A 148 4.15 3.81 2.63
C THR A 148 2.89 2.95 2.53
N HIS A 149 2.75 1.94 3.38
CA HIS A 149 1.61 1.03 3.36
C HIS A 149 0.29 1.74 3.67
N PHE A 150 0.29 2.70 4.61
CA PHE A 150 -0.89 3.51 4.90
C PHE A 150 -1.33 4.32 3.66
N LYS A 151 -0.42 5.08 3.04
CA LYS A 151 -0.73 5.88 1.84
C LYS A 151 -1.12 5.01 0.64
N HIS A 152 -0.39 3.94 0.40
CA HIS A 152 -0.60 3.01 -0.72
C HIS A 152 -1.88 2.21 -0.56
N GLY A 153 -2.12 1.67 0.64
CA GLY A 153 -3.36 0.98 0.95
C GLY A 153 -4.58 1.91 0.84
N PHE A 154 -4.51 3.11 1.43
CA PHE A 154 -5.57 4.11 1.30
C PHE A 154 -5.88 4.45 -0.18
N HIS A 155 -4.83 4.67 -1.00
CA HIS A 155 -4.98 4.96 -2.42
C HIS A 155 -5.78 3.86 -3.14
N HIS A 156 -5.39 2.60 -2.98
CA HIS A 156 -6.03 1.49 -3.66
C HIS A 156 -7.41 1.14 -3.10
N LEU A 157 -7.60 1.22 -1.79
CA LEU A 157 -8.93 1.04 -1.21
C LEU A 157 -9.90 2.16 -1.66
N SER A 158 -9.43 3.40 -1.78
CA SER A 158 -10.22 4.51 -2.35
C SER A 158 -10.50 4.31 -3.83
N GLN A 159 -9.53 3.78 -4.58
CA GLN A 159 -9.68 3.44 -6.01
C GLN A 159 -10.83 2.46 -6.23
N PHE A 160 -11.05 1.53 -5.31
CA PHE A 160 -12.16 0.56 -5.39
C PHE A 160 -13.39 1.01 -4.59
N GLY A 161 -13.40 2.23 -4.04
CA GLY A 161 -14.53 2.79 -3.32
C GLY A 161 -14.79 2.15 -1.95
N LEU A 162 -13.80 1.47 -1.39
CA LEU A 162 -13.90 0.79 -0.10
C LEU A 162 -13.72 1.78 1.06
N VAL A 163 -12.82 2.76 0.92
CA VAL A 163 -12.60 3.83 1.90
C VAL A 163 -12.69 5.22 1.26
N ALA A 164 -12.89 6.24 2.08
CA ALA A 164 -12.79 7.65 1.73
C ALA A 164 -12.32 8.47 2.94
N ARG A 165 -11.73 9.65 2.70
CA ARG A 165 -11.35 10.56 3.79
C ARG A 165 -12.61 11.14 4.45
N ARG A 166 -12.54 11.30 5.77
CA ARG A 166 -13.63 11.92 6.55
C ARG A 166 -13.78 13.40 6.19
N ASP A 167 -12.69 14.07 5.85
CA ASP A 167 -12.66 15.51 5.54
C ASP A 167 -13.16 15.88 4.14
N ASP A 168 -13.28 14.92 3.22
CA ASP A 168 -13.70 15.17 1.83
C ASP A 168 -15.17 15.68 1.71
N GLU A 169 -15.95 15.66 2.79
CA GLU A 169 -17.31 16.22 2.84
C GLU A 169 -17.37 17.70 3.24
N ARG A 170 -16.25 18.30 3.65
CA ARG A 170 -16.19 19.71 4.10
C ARG A 170 -15.71 20.69 3.04
N ALA A 171 -15.43 20.21 1.83
CA ALA A 171 -15.18 21.10 0.71
C ALA A 171 -16.53 21.68 0.20
N PRO A 172 -16.68 23.01 0.11
CA PRO A 172 -17.93 23.66 -0.32
C PRO A 172 -18.25 23.41 -1.80
#